data_19ed9789d05c5088171e9fd4994240f8
#
_entry.id   19ed9789d05c5088171e9fd4994240f8
#
_cell.length_a   1.000
_cell.length_b   1.000
_cell.length_c   1.000
_cell.angle_alpha   90.00
_cell.angle_beta   90.00
_cell.angle_gamma   90.00
#
_symmetry.space_group_name_H-M   'P 1'
#
loop_
_entity.id
_entity.type
_entity.pdbx_description
1 polymer ?
#
loop_
_entity_poly.entity_id
_entity_poly.type
_entity_poly.pdbx_seq_one_letter_code
_entity_poly.pdbx_strand_id
1 'polypeptide(L)'
;MTQDRKRTYKRKSVDNINAAATEMGNVPPQATDIEEAVLGAMMVNTESVDQVMDMLKPESFYDIKNRYVFQAMCQLFNERSPIDMLTVVEKMKHNGTLGEVGGPTCLAMLTQQVGTGANVEYYVRILQQKTIQRSLIEASYGILKDAFDPTVTVDDLIANAQDGVHKAISGNLKNPFKHVSEVVNMSMERIQRVQNSEGITGVHSGFHKVDQFTMGWQKGNLIILGARPSVGKTAFALNLARNAAVEFNHPVAFFSLEMTSMELTDRLIATESGISSDKIKGKVKLEPYEWQVLEKSIGKIFKAPLYIDETPGITLTEFVAKAKRLVREKGVEIIFVDYLQLMHSGKPQVGGFSKVQEVTEISNTLKTTAKELNIPIIALAQLNRNLMNRMGSNGKPVLSDLKDSGSIEQDADIVVFLHRPGLIGLADDPEEQAKTEVIFAKNRNGQVGSVNMRYVGQLMKFEDEHTSFYESAMNSIQAQPQRQQREAPQVAYPPIGQPPYNPFDEFDMSQNEFIQTL
;
A
#
# COMPACT_ATOMS: atom_id res chain seq x y z
N MET A 1 -6.58 -3.61 41.47
CA MET A 1 -6.57 -4.86 40.71
C MET A 1 -5.92 -4.79 39.30
N THR A 2 -5.59 -3.61 38.78
CA THR A 2 -5.01 -3.44 37.41
C THR A 2 -3.47 -3.47 37.35
N GLN A 3 -2.77 -3.22 38.44
CA GLN A 3 -1.29 -3.25 38.46
C GLN A 3 -0.69 -4.67 38.55
N ASP A 4 -1.37 -5.62 39.20
CA ASP A 4 -0.86 -7.00 39.32
C ASP A 4 -0.96 -7.80 38.01
N ARG A 5 -1.97 -7.54 37.16
CA ARG A 5 -2.06 -8.20 35.83
C ARG A 5 -0.93 -7.81 34.89
N LYS A 6 -0.42 -6.55 34.92
CA LYS A 6 0.70 -6.10 34.09
C LYS A 6 2.06 -6.68 34.56
N ARG A 7 2.24 -6.87 35.88
CA ARG A 7 3.46 -7.52 36.41
C ARG A 7 3.53 -9.01 36.07
N THR A 8 2.41 -9.72 36.07
CA THR A 8 2.35 -11.18 35.77
C THR A 8 2.62 -11.46 34.28
N TYR A 9 2.18 -10.59 33.37
CA TYR A 9 2.43 -10.75 31.93
C TYR A 9 3.91 -10.52 31.56
N LYS A 10 4.58 -9.55 32.18
CA LYS A 10 6.02 -9.25 31.95
C LYS A 10 6.96 -10.34 32.50
N ARG A 11 6.61 -11.02 33.58
CA ARG A 11 7.40 -12.14 34.09
C ARG A 11 7.30 -13.37 33.19
N LYS A 12 6.13 -13.67 32.62
CA LYS A 12 5.93 -14.83 31.74
C LYS A 12 6.76 -14.79 30.45
N SER A 13 7.07 -13.61 29.89
CA SER A 13 7.81 -13.51 28.63
C SER A 13 9.31 -13.85 28.82
N VAL A 14 9.92 -13.39 29.89
CA VAL A 14 11.31 -13.70 30.20
C VAL A 14 11.50 -15.18 30.57
N ASP A 15 10.53 -15.74 31.26
CA ASP A 15 10.52 -17.16 31.63
C ASP A 15 10.41 -18.07 30.38
N ASN A 16 9.65 -17.66 29.37
CA ASN A 16 9.52 -18.42 28.11
C ASN A 16 10.80 -18.42 27.28
N ILE A 17 11.51 -17.28 27.19
CA ILE A 17 12.78 -17.20 26.43
C ILE A 17 13.85 -18.04 27.10
N ASN A 18 13.94 -17.98 28.43
CA ASN A 18 14.91 -18.78 29.19
C ASN A 18 14.57 -20.28 29.13
N ALA A 19 13.30 -20.65 29.14
CA ALA A 19 12.85 -22.03 28.98
C ALA A 19 13.23 -22.58 27.59
N ALA A 20 12.91 -21.83 26.52
CA ALA A 20 13.28 -22.21 25.15
C ALA A 20 14.80 -22.34 24.97
N ALA A 21 15.57 -21.42 25.55
CA ALA A 21 17.01 -21.45 25.48
C ALA A 21 17.59 -22.66 26.25
N THR A 22 17.04 -22.97 27.42
CA THR A 22 17.46 -24.12 28.24
C THR A 22 17.14 -25.44 27.55
N GLU A 23 15.98 -25.59 26.94
CA GLU A 23 15.59 -26.79 26.18
C GLU A 23 16.50 -27.04 24.96
N MET A 24 16.97 -25.96 24.32
CA MET A 24 17.89 -26.04 23.16
C MET A 24 19.38 -26.05 23.54
N GLY A 25 19.71 -25.94 24.83
CA GLY A 25 21.09 -25.85 25.28
C GLY A 25 21.85 -24.60 24.84
N ASN A 26 21.09 -23.52 24.49
CA ASN A 26 21.64 -22.27 24.00
C ASN A 26 21.44 -21.13 25.01
N VAL A 27 22.27 -20.09 24.91
CA VAL A 27 22.10 -18.84 25.66
C VAL A 27 21.27 -17.87 24.84
N PRO A 28 20.28 -17.15 25.44
CA PRO A 28 19.52 -16.15 24.73
C PRO A 28 20.42 -15.10 24.08
N PRO A 29 20.09 -14.58 22.87
CA PRO A 29 20.88 -13.53 22.22
C PRO A 29 21.00 -12.29 23.10
N GLN A 30 22.21 -11.97 23.53
CA GLN A 30 22.54 -10.87 24.46
C GLN A 30 23.81 -10.13 24.00
N ALA A 31 24.01 -8.92 24.51
CA ALA A 31 25.17 -8.10 24.33
C ALA A 31 25.30 -7.09 25.50
N THR A 32 25.51 -7.63 26.69
CA THR A 32 25.51 -6.86 27.95
C THR A 32 26.52 -5.73 27.98
N ASP A 33 27.72 -5.94 27.44
CA ASP A 33 28.76 -4.92 27.36
C ASP A 33 28.31 -3.72 26.49
N ILE A 34 27.56 -3.99 25.43
CA ILE A 34 27.01 -2.94 24.56
C ILE A 34 25.83 -2.24 25.24
N GLU A 35 25.01 -2.96 26.03
CA GLU A 35 23.95 -2.35 26.84
C GLU A 35 24.53 -1.32 27.82
N GLU A 36 25.60 -1.71 28.54
CA GLU A 36 26.31 -0.85 29.48
C GLU A 36 26.94 0.37 28.80
N ALA A 37 27.54 0.18 27.63
CA ALA A 37 28.11 1.26 26.84
C ALA A 37 27.08 2.28 26.37
N VAL A 38 25.89 1.82 25.95
CA VAL A 38 24.77 2.71 25.55
C VAL A 38 24.25 3.50 26.75
N LEU A 39 24.00 2.85 27.88
CA LEU A 39 23.53 3.52 29.10
C LEU A 39 24.53 4.56 29.62
N GLY A 40 25.81 4.21 29.61
CA GLY A 40 26.88 5.12 29.97
C GLY A 40 26.93 6.35 29.05
N ALA A 41 26.84 6.13 27.73
CA ALA A 41 26.85 7.20 26.75
C ALA A 41 25.68 8.18 26.93
N MET A 42 24.48 7.68 27.25
CA MET A 42 23.30 8.52 27.54
C MET A 42 23.48 9.39 28.79
N MET A 43 24.25 8.93 29.81
CA MET A 43 24.51 9.73 31.01
C MET A 43 25.61 10.79 30.81
N VAL A 44 26.46 10.62 29.79
CA VAL A 44 27.60 11.51 29.52
C VAL A 44 27.30 12.50 28.40
N ASN A 45 26.53 12.09 27.36
CA ASN A 45 26.26 12.90 26.18
C ASN A 45 24.77 13.03 25.91
N THR A 46 24.25 14.26 26.00
CA THR A 46 22.83 14.58 25.77
C THR A 46 22.38 14.28 24.34
N GLU A 47 23.24 14.44 23.33
CA GLU A 47 22.89 14.14 21.93
C GLU A 47 22.58 12.65 21.71
N SER A 48 23.22 11.77 22.50
CA SER A 48 22.97 10.33 22.46
C SER A 48 21.59 9.95 23.00
N VAL A 49 21.02 10.77 23.89
CA VAL A 49 19.74 10.48 24.55
C VAL A 49 18.60 10.44 23.53
N ASP A 50 18.48 11.45 22.67
CA ASP A 50 17.40 11.54 21.69
C ASP A 50 17.45 10.36 20.70
N GLN A 51 18.64 10.02 20.19
CA GLN A 51 18.84 8.90 19.28
C GLN A 51 18.45 7.56 19.90
N VAL A 52 18.85 7.31 21.15
CA VAL A 52 18.57 6.05 21.84
C VAL A 52 17.10 5.92 22.23
N MET A 53 16.50 7.01 22.74
CA MET A 53 15.08 7.03 23.19
C MET A 53 14.11 6.75 22.05
N ASP A 54 14.43 7.18 20.83
CA ASP A 54 13.61 6.90 19.65
C ASP A 54 13.70 5.45 19.18
N MET A 55 14.84 4.79 19.38
CA MET A 55 15.16 3.50 18.78
C MET A 55 15.03 2.31 19.73
N LEU A 56 15.19 2.51 21.04
CA LEU A 56 15.18 1.43 22.02
C LEU A 56 13.98 1.54 22.98
N LYS A 57 13.64 0.39 23.56
CA LYS A 57 12.63 0.27 24.63
C LYS A 57 13.25 -0.43 25.83
N PRO A 58 12.67 -0.34 27.03
CA PRO A 58 13.21 -1.09 28.17
C PRO A 58 13.38 -2.59 27.91
N GLU A 59 12.50 -3.17 27.11
CA GLU A 59 12.54 -4.58 26.71
C GLU A 59 13.71 -4.91 25.75
N SER A 60 14.37 -3.89 25.19
CA SER A 60 15.55 -4.07 24.34
C SER A 60 16.77 -4.54 25.14
N PHE A 61 16.79 -4.28 26.42
CA PHE A 61 17.87 -4.67 27.33
C PHE A 61 17.63 -6.07 27.88
N TYR A 62 18.62 -6.95 27.76
CA TYR A 62 18.57 -8.32 28.29
C TYR A 62 18.78 -8.34 29.79
N ASP A 63 19.83 -7.64 30.29
CA ASP A 63 20.09 -7.57 31.72
C ASP A 63 19.01 -6.74 32.42
N ILE A 64 18.44 -7.32 33.47
CA ILE A 64 17.37 -6.69 34.24
C ILE A 64 17.81 -5.40 34.92
N LYS A 65 19.10 -5.31 35.32
CA LYS A 65 19.68 -4.11 35.92
C LYS A 65 19.73 -2.97 34.89
N ASN A 66 20.25 -3.27 33.70
CA ASN A 66 20.30 -2.32 32.58
C ASN A 66 18.91 -1.86 32.17
N ARG A 67 17.94 -2.76 32.20
CA ARG A 67 16.53 -2.43 31.95
C ARG A 67 15.97 -1.46 32.97
N TYR A 68 16.24 -1.61 34.25
CA TYR A 68 15.81 -0.66 35.30
C TYR A 68 16.45 0.71 35.13
N VAL A 69 17.74 0.75 34.80
CA VAL A 69 18.44 2.03 34.52
C VAL A 69 17.78 2.73 33.33
N PHE A 70 17.58 2.04 32.22
CA PHE A 70 16.94 2.63 31.05
C PHE A 70 15.51 3.05 31.32
N GLN A 71 14.77 2.29 32.12
CA GLN A 71 13.40 2.65 32.53
C GLN A 71 13.37 3.96 33.34
N ALA A 72 14.34 4.19 34.24
CA ALA A 72 14.47 5.44 34.96
C ALA A 72 14.81 6.61 34.01
N MET A 73 15.69 6.38 33.03
CA MET A 73 16.02 7.36 31.99
C MET A 73 14.79 7.71 31.13
N CYS A 74 13.98 6.73 30.72
CA CYS A 74 12.72 6.98 30.01
C CYS A 74 11.74 7.85 30.81
N GLN A 75 11.68 7.67 32.13
CA GLN A 75 10.85 8.50 32.99
C GLN A 75 11.36 9.95 33.04
N LEU A 76 12.66 10.14 33.22
CA LEU A 76 13.29 11.47 33.20
C LEU A 76 13.07 12.18 31.85
N PHE A 77 13.24 11.45 30.77
CA PHE A 77 12.98 11.98 29.42
C PHE A 77 11.55 12.48 29.25
N ASN A 78 10.57 11.68 29.69
CA ASN A 78 9.16 12.06 29.64
C ASN A 78 8.83 13.27 30.53
N GLU A 79 9.56 13.43 31.66
CA GLU A 79 9.46 14.58 32.58
C GLU A 79 10.25 15.79 32.07
N ARG A 80 10.92 15.67 30.90
CA ARG A 80 11.83 16.70 30.35
C ARG A 80 12.92 17.13 31.32
N SER A 81 13.35 16.21 32.16
CA SER A 81 14.44 16.41 33.14
C SER A 81 15.77 15.98 32.51
N PRO A 82 16.89 16.62 32.87
CA PRO A 82 18.20 16.21 32.34
C PRO A 82 18.50 14.76 32.75
N ILE A 83 19.20 14.04 31.85
CA ILE A 83 19.61 12.66 32.09
C ILE A 83 21.11 12.66 32.30
N ASP A 84 21.50 12.59 33.55
CA ASP A 84 22.87 12.42 34.02
C ASP A 84 22.92 11.40 35.15
N MET A 85 24.13 11.05 35.60
CA MET A 85 24.31 10.07 36.67
C MET A 85 23.52 10.43 37.96
N LEU A 86 23.49 11.71 38.35
CA LEU A 86 22.87 12.14 39.62
C LEU A 86 21.35 12.06 39.55
N THR A 87 20.78 12.53 38.43
CA THR A 87 19.32 12.52 38.22
C THR A 87 18.79 11.09 38.08
N VAL A 88 19.56 10.19 37.42
CA VAL A 88 19.20 8.77 37.28
C VAL A 88 19.26 8.08 38.66
N VAL A 89 20.30 8.33 39.50
CA VAL A 89 20.38 7.80 40.86
C VAL A 89 19.18 8.24 41.70
N GLU A 90 18.82 9.52 41.66
CA GLU A 90 17.69 10.04 42.42
C GLU A 90 16.37 9.43 41.95
N LYS A 91 16.18 9.30 40.64
CA LYS A 91 14.99 8.67 40.07
C LYS A 91 14.87 7.20 40.45
N MET A 92 15.97 6.46 40.39
CA MET A 92 16.00 5.05 40.80
C MET A 92 15.80 4.86 42.29
N LYS A 93 16.28 5.79 43.11
CA LYS A 93 16.02 5.82 44.55
C LYS A 93 14.53 6.02 44.83
N HIS A 94 13.92 6.99 44.16
CA HIS A 94 12.47 7.21 44.25
C HIS A 94 11.65 5.99 43.82
N ASN A 95 12.10 5.29 42.80
CA ASN A 95 11.45 4.06 42.30
C ASN A 95 11.73 2.81 43.15
N GLY A 96 12.64 2.89 44.12
CA GLY A 96 13.05 1.74 44.94
C GLY A 96 13.89 0.69 44.21
N THR A 97 14.40 0.99 43.03
CA THR A 97 15.16 0.04 42.18
C THR A 97 16.68 0.19 42.30
N LEU A 98 17.16 1.21 42.96
CA LEU A 98 18.59 1.49 43.06
C LEU A 98 19.39 0.36 43.73
N GLY A 99 18.81 -0.31 44.74
CA GLY A 99 19.43 -1.46 45.42
C GLY A 99 19.57 -2.69 44.52
N GLU A 100 18.62 -2.92 43.63
CA GLU A 100 18.60 -4.05 42.70
C GLU A 100 19.71 -3.94 41.61
N VAL A 101 20.13 -2.70 41.32
CA VAL A 101 21.18 -2.43 40.32
C VAL A 101 22.59 -2.47 40.91
N GLY A 102 22.72 -2.44 42.24
CA GLY A 102 24.04 -2.43 42.93
C GLY A 102 24.44 -1.05 43.41
N GLY A 103 23.53 -0.12 43.51
CA GLY A 103 23.75 1.22 44.08
C GLY A 103 24.42 2.22 43.14
N PRO A 104 24.78 3.42 43.64
CA PRO A 104 25.36 4.50 42.84
C PRO A 104 26.71 4.13 42.19
N THR A 105 27.46 3.24 42.82
CA THR A 105 28.77 2.79 42.30
C THR A 105 28.68 2.08 40.97
N CYS A 106 27.61 1.31 40.75
CA CYS A 106 27.38 0.62 39.47
C CYS A 106 27.13 1.64 38.34
N LEU A 107 26.30 2.67 38.62
CA LEU A 107 26.06 3.74 37.65
C LEU A 107 27.33 4.56 37.32
N ALA A 108 28.19 4.78 38.32
CA ALA A 108 29.49 5.41 38.09
C ALA A 108 30.42 4.56 37.20
N MET A 109 30.38 3.25 37.34
CA MET A 109 31.14 2.34 36.44
C MET A 109 30.64 2.42 35.00
N LEU A 110 29.30 2.49 34.78
CA LEU A 110 28.74 2.65 33.44
C LEU A 110 29.22 3.93 32.74
N THR A 111 29.37 5.04 33.48
CA THR A 111 29.87 6.30 32.90
C THR A 111 31.40 6.28 32.62
N GLN A 112 32.17 5.44 33.32
CA GLN A 112 33.60 5.30 33.09
C GLN A 112 33.96 4.40 31.89
N GLN A 113 33.10 3.46 31.55
CA GLN A 113 33.31 2.54 30.43
C GLN A 113 33.05 3.16 29.04
N VAL A 114 32.54 4.40 29.00
CA VAL A 114 32.21 5.07 27.77
C VAL A 114 33.46 5.55 27.06
N GLY A 115 33.81 4.89 25.98
CA GLY A 115 34.65 5.48 24.93
C GLY A 115 33.92 6.64 24.23
N THR A 116 34.63 7.40 23.39
CA THR A 116 34.05 8.52 22.64
C THR A 116 32.69 8.16 22.04
N GLY A 117 31.65 8.96 22.29
CA GLY A 117 30.24 8.71 21.90
C GLY A 117 29.96 8.55 20.39
N ALA A 118 31.00 8.42 19.57
CA ALA A 118 30.89 8.33 18.10
C ALA A 118 30.19 7.07 17.56
N ASN A 119 29.97 6.03 18.38
CA ASN A 119 29.45 4.75 17.91
C ASN A 119 28.10 4.33 18.51
N VAL A 120 27.39 5.23 19.19
CA VAL A 120 26.14 4.90 19.89
C VAL A 120 25.09 4.38 18.94
N GLU A 121 24.94 4.95 17.75
CA GLU A 121 24.00 4.49 16.74
C GLU A 121 24.30 3.02 16.31
N TYR A 122 25.55 2.67 16.15
CA TYR A 122 25.95 1.30 15.81
C TYR A 122 25.61 0.32 16.94
N TYR A 123 25.85 0.71 18.19
CA TYR A 123 25.51 -0.09 19.37
C TYR A 123 24.00 -0.28 19.52
N VAL A 124 23.21 0.76 19.28
CA VAL A 124 21.75 0.70 19.27
C VAL A 124 21.25 -0.30 18.23
N ARG A 125 21.82 -0.32 17.03
CA ARG A 125 21.48 -1.29 15.96
C ARG A 125 21.77 -2.73 16.39
N ILE A 126 22.88 -2.98 17.09
CA ILE A 126 23.19 -4.32 17.62
C ILE A 126 22.14 -4.73 18.66
N LEU A 127 21.78 -3.83 19.59
CA LEU A 127 20.75 -4.12 20.59
C LEU A 127 19.39 -4.39 19.97
N GLN A 128 19.02 -3.64 18.93
CA GLN A 128 17.79 -3.91 18.16
C GLN A 128 17.83 -5.30 17.51
N GLN A 129 18.95 -5.67 16.90
CA GLN A 129 19.11 -6.99 16.30
C GLN A 129 18.95 -8.11 17.34
N LYS A 130 19.58 -7.97 18.52
CA LYS A 130 19.43 -8.94 19.61
C LYS A 130 18.01 -8.98 20.15
N THR A 131 17.32 -7.85 20.19
CA THR A 131 15.93 -7.77 20.60
C THR A 131 15.01 -8.48 19.63
N ILE A 132 15.19 -8.27 18.32
CA ILE A 132 14.41 -8.97 17.28
C ILE A 132 14.66 -10.48 17.38
N GLN A 133 15.91 -10.92 17.55
CA GLN A 133 16.24 -12.33 17.73
C GLN A 133 15.49 -12.95 18.92
N ARG A 134 15.50 -12.27 20.09
CA ARG A 134 14.76 -12.70 21.28
C ARG A 134 13.25 -12.76 21.04
N SER A 135 12.69 -11.72 20.41
CA SER A 135 11.25 -11.68 20.11
C SER A 135 10.82 -12.77 19.14
N LEU A 136 11.66 -13.13 18.18
CA LEU A 136 11.40 -14.25 17.26
C LEU A 136 11.48 -15.61 17.98
N ILE A 137 12.43 -15.79 18.91
CA ILE A 137 12.51 -17.00 19.74
C ILE A 137 11.26 -17.13 20.60
N GLU A 138 10.81 -16.05 21.25
CA GLU A 138 9.58 -16.04 22.06
C GLU A 138 8.33 -16.37 21.22
N ALA A 139 8.21 -15.79 20.04
CA ALA A 139 7.10 -16.08 19.11
C ALA A 139 7.13 -17.56 18.67
N SER A 140 8.30 -18.07 18.31
CA SER A 140 8.46 -19.48 17.90
C SER A 140 8.11 -20.46 19.02
N TYR A 141 8.51 -20.16 20.26
CA TYR A 141 8.15 -20.97 21.43
C TYR A 141 6.65 -20.91 21.72
N GLY A 142 6.03 -19.74 21.55
CA GLY A 142 4.57 -19.60 21.63
C GLY A 142 3.85 -20.45 20.59
N ILE A 143 4.29 -20.43 19.34
CA ILE A 143 3.74 -21.24 18.24
C ILE A 143 3.89 -22.73 18.56
N LEU A 144 5.07 -23.15 19.02
CA LEU A 144 5.32 -24.54 19.39
C LEU A 144 4.37 -25.00 20.50
N LYS A 145 4.19 -24.16 21.53
CA LYS A 145 3.30 -24.47 22.64
C LYS A 145 1.84 -24.58 22.19
N ASP A 146 1.35 -23.62 21.38
CA ASP A 146 -0.02 -23.63 20.87
C ASP A 146 -0.26 -24.84 19.94
N ALA A 147 0.76 -25.28 19.18
CA ALA A 147 0.69 -26.45 18.31
C ALA A 147 0.53 -27.78 19.05
N PHE A 148 1.02 -27.88 20.31
CA PHE A 148 0.84 -29.03 21.16
C PHE A 148 -0.43 -28.98 22.03
N ASP A 149 -1.13 -27.83 22.04
CA ASP A 149 -2.37 -27.67 22.81
C ASP A 149 -3.58 -28.15 22.00
N PRO A 150 -4.23 -29.28 22.40
CA PRO A 150 -5.38 -29.81 21.66
C PRO A 150 -6.62 -28.91 21.72
N THR A 151 -6.63 -27.87 22.53
CA THR A 151 -7.75 -26.94 22.65
C THR A 151 -7.67 -25.77 21.63
N VAL A 152 -6.51 -25.56 20.99
CA VAL A 152 -6.30 -24.53 20.00
C VAL A 152 -6.68 -25.06 18.62
N THR A 153 -7.55 -24.33 17.90
CA THR A 153 -7.92 -24.70 16.54
C THR A 153 -6.78 -24.38 15.57
N VAL A 154 -6.72 -25.09 14.43
CA VAL A 154 -5.67 -24.85 13.41
C VAL A 154 -5.73 -23.42 12.89
N ASP A 155 -6.93 -22.86 12.74
CA ASP A 155 -7.11 -21.46 12.28
C ASP A 155 -6.58 -20.46 13.30
N ASP A 156 -6.86 -20.68 14.59
CA ASP A 156 -6.32 -19.85 15.67
C ASP A 156 -4.78 -19.96 15.77
N LEU A 157 -4.24 -21.17 15.59
CA LEU A 157 -2.80 -21.41 15.57
C LEU A 157 -2.11 -20.60 14.46
N ILE A 158 -2.66 -20.64 13.25
CA ILE A 158 -2.13 -19.89 12.10
C ILE A 158 -2.21 -18.37 12.37
N ALA A 159 -3.35 -17.88 12.87
CA ALA A 159 -3.53 -16.47 13.19
C ALA A 159 -2.56 -16.00 14.28
N ASN A 160 -2.41 -16.76 15.36
CA ASN A 160 -1.48 -16.46 16.46
C ASN A 160 -0.03 -16.47 15.99
N ALA A 161 0.34 -17.42 15.12
CA ALA A 161 1.70 -17.52 14.56
C ALA A 161 2.04 -16.29 13.70
N GLN A 162 1.14 -15.89 12.81
CA GLN A 162 1.32 -14.71 11.96
C GLN A 162 1.42 -13.42 12.79
N ASP A 163 0.52 -13.25 13.77
CA ASP A 163 0.51 -12.09 14.66
C ASP A 163 1.78 -12.04 15.53
N GLY A 164 2.23 -13.16 16.07
CA GLY A 164 3.45 -13.27 16.86
C GLY A 164 4.69 -12.87 16.08
N VAL A 165 4.88 -13.40 14.87
CA VAL A 165 6.00 -13.07 13.99
C VAL A 165 5.92 -11.61 13.52
N HIS A 166 4.73 -11.14 13.17
CA HIS A 166 4.54 -9.74 12.76
C HIS A 166 4.87 -8.76 13.90
N LYS A 167 4.44 -9.03 15.12
CA LYS A 167 4.78 -8.22 16.31
C LYS A 167 6.26 -8.23 16.63
N ALA A 168 6.93 -9.37 16.49
CA ALA A 168 8.37 -9.50 16.71
C ALA A 168 9.17 -8.59 15.78
N ILE A 169 8.74 -8.45 14.51
CA ILE A 169 9.41 -7.64 13.49
C ILE A 169 8.98 -6.17 13.60
N SER A 170 7.68 -5.88 13.57
CA SER A 170 7.13 -4.51 13.49
C SER A 170 7.30 -3.72 14.78
N GLY A 171 7.35 -4.38 15.92
CA GLY A 171 7.54 -3.73 17.22
C GLY A 171 8.88 -3.02 17.39
N ASN A 172 9.87 -3.37 16.57
CA ASN A 172 11.25 -2.88 16.66
C ASN A 172 11.69 -2.04 15.44
N LEU A 173 10.85 -1.96 14.38
CA LEU A 173 11.09 -1.14 13.20
C LEU A 173 10.19 0.10 13.26
N LYS A 174 10.57 1.12 14.02
CA LYS A 174 10.04 2.46 13.78
C LYS A 174 10.65 2.96 12.48
N ASN A 175 9.83 3.36 11.50
CA ASN A 175 10.32 4.09 10.34
C ASN A 175 11.00 5.37 10.85
N PRO A 176 12.30 5.57 10.63
CA PRO A 176 12.97 6.78 11.07
C PRO A 176 12.31 8.00 10.42
N PHE A 177 12.24 9.10 11.14
CA PHE A 177 11.87 10.39 10.55
C PHE A 177 12.84 10.69 9.41
N LYS A 178 12.31 10.91 8.21
CA LYS A 178 13.14 11.31 7.07
C LYS A 178 13.30 12.82 7.09
N HIS A 179 14.53 13.30 7.00
CA HIS A 179 14.75 14.73 6.82
C HIS A 179 14.18 15.19 5.48
N VAL A 180 13.59 16.39 5.45
CA VAL A 180 12.90 16.90 4.25
C VAL A 180 13.78 16.94 3.02
N SER A 181 15.10 17.14 3.19
CA SER A 181 16.07 17.13 2.09
C SER A 181 16.12 15.79 1.33
N GLU A 182 16.02 14.66 2.03
CA GLU A 182 15.97 13.34 1.38
C GLU A 182 14.70 13.18 0.55
N VAL A 183 13.57 13.65 1.12
CA VAL A 183 12.27 13.59 0.44
C VAL A 183 12.25 14.52 -0.78
N VAL A 184 12.88 15.69 -0.70
CA VAL A 184 13.04 16.62 -1.83
C VAL A 184 13.85 15.97 -2.95
N ASN A 185 14.99 15.34 -2.66
CA ASN A 185 15.79 14.65 -3.67
C ASN A 185 14.98 13.54 -4.37
N MET A 186 14.26 12.71 -3.60
CA MET A 186 13.36 11.69 -4.16
C MET A 186 12.25 12.30 -5.03
N SER A 187 11.73 13.47 -4.64
CA SER A 187 10.71 14.20 -5.40
C SER A 187 11.28 14.77 -6.71
N MET A 188 12.49 15.30 -6.69
CA MET A 188 13.18 15.79 -7.89
C MET A 188 13.41 14.67 -8.91
N GLU A 189 13.90 13.52 -8.47
CA GLU A 189 14.05 12.34 -9.34
C GLU A 189 12.71 11.87 -9.93
N ARG A 190 11.63 11.94 -9.12
CA ARG A 190 10.28 11.62 -9.60
C ARG A 190 9.83 12.60 -10.68
N ILE A 191 10.01 13.92 -10.47
CA ILE A 191 9.65 14.96 -11.43
C ILE A 191 10.40 14.76 -12.75
N GLN A 192 11.71 14.49 -12.71
CA GLN A 192 12.50 14.21 -13.91
C GLN A 192 12.00 12.99 -14.67
N ARG A 193 11.66 11.90 -13.97
CA ARG A 193 11.07 10.70 -14.60
C ARG A 193 9.72 11.00 -15.26
N VAL A 194 8.88 11.78 -14.61
CA VAL A 194 7.55 12.16 -15.14
C VAL A 194 7.68 13.02 -16.40
N GLN A 195 8.62 13.97 -16.43
CA GLN A 195 8.85 14.80 -17.62
C GLN A 195 9.36 14.01 -18.82
N ASN A 196 10.04 12.90 -18.58
CA ASN A 196 10.56 12.00 -19.62
C ASN A 196 9.57 10.88 -20.03
N SER A 197 8.46 10.73 -19.31
CA SER A 197 7.38 9.79 -19.63
C SER A 197 6.20 10.53 -20.28
N GLU A 198 5.31 9.82 -20.97
CA GLU A 198 4.12 10.38 -21.62
C GLU A 198 3.06 10.95 -20.64
N GLY A 199 3.47 11.34 -19.41
CA GLY A 199 2.62 11.98 -18.41
C GLY A 199 1.86 11.01 -17.49
N ILE A 200 1.86 9.70 -17.72
CA ILE A 200 1.23 8.71 -16.85
C ILE A 200 2.27 8.15 -15.88
N THR A 201 2.04 8.34 -14.58
CA THR A 201 2.97 7.96 -13.51
C THR A 201 2.53 6.73 -12.74
N GLY A 202 1.25 6.42 -12.80
CA GLY A 202 0.61 5.27 -12.17
C GLY A 202 0.39 4.11 -13.14
N VAL A 203 -0.33 3.07 -12.69
CA VAL A 203 -0.78 1.97 -13.53
C VAL A 203 -1.87 2.47 -14.49
N HIS A 204 -1.72 2.20 -15.76
CA HIS A 204 -2.64 2.63 -16.82
C HIS A 204 -4.04 2.06 -16.61
N SER A 205 -5.07 2.90 -16.79
CA SER A 205 -6.46 2.44 -16.84
C SER A 205 -6.83 1.87 -18.21
N GLY A 206 -6.10 2.26 -19.25
CA GLY A 206 -6.39 1.96 -20.64
C GLY A 206 -7.54 2.78 -21.22
N PHE A 207 -8.02 3.77 -20.49
CA PHE A 207 -9.00 4.76 -20.96
C PHE A 207 -8.38 6.14 -20.88
N HIS A 208 -8.22 6.76 -22.03
CA HIS A 208 -7.48 8.02 -22.14
C HIS A 208 -8.00 9.12 -21.21
N LYS A 209 -9.32 9.31 -21.18
CA LYS A 209 -9.95 10.33 -20.33
C LYS A 209 -9.83 10.01 -18.83
N VAL A 210 -9.89 8.73 -18.44
CA VAL A 210 -9.68 8.28 -17.06
C VAL A 210 -8.23 8.55 -16.64
N ASP A 211 -7.27 8.23 -17.51
CA ASP A 211 -5.85 8.46 -17.26
C ASP A 211 -5.50 9.96 -17.18
N GLN A 212 -6.20 10.83 -17.93
CA GLN A 212 -6.08 12.28 -17.76
C GLN A 212 -6.50 12.77 -16.37
N PHE A 213 -7.55 12.18 -15.76
CA PHE A 213 -7.99 12.53 -14.40
C PHE A 213 -7.08 11.99 -13.31
N THR A 214 -6.49 10.82 -13.52
CA THR A 214 -5.76 10.08 -12.47
C THR A 214 -4.24 10.12 -12.66
N MET A 215 -3.75 10.43 -13.86
CA MET A 215 -2.37 10.20 -14.31
C MET A 215 -1.98 8.72 -14.16
N GLY A 216 -2.95 7.80 -14.33
CA GLY A 216 -2.88 6.40 -13.98
C GLY A 216 -3.16 6.15 -12.48
N TRP A 217 -3.39 4.91 -12.08
CA TRP A 217 -3.65 4.53 -10.70
C TRP A 217 -2.37 4.62 -9.87
N GLN A 218 -2.33 5.60 -8.96
CA GLN A 218 -1.11 5.95 -8.20
C GLN A 218 -0.83 4.94 -7.09
N LYS A 219 0.44 4.62 -6.88
CA LYS A 219 0.93 3.72 -5.83
C LYS A 219 0.49 4.19 -4.44
N GLY A 220 0.09 3.23 -3.58
CA GLY A 220 -0.35 3.48 -2.22
C GLY A 220 -1.76 4.07 -2.10
N ASN A 221 -2.49 4.23 -3.22
CA ASN A 221 -3.86 4.73 -3.21
C ASN A 221 -4.87 3.61 -3.02
N LEU A 222 -5.91 3.91 -2.23
CA LEU A 222 -7.14 3.14 -2.18
C LEU A 222 -8.18 3.85 -3.06
N ILE A 223 -8.65 3.16 -4.08
CA ILE A 223 -9.66 3.61 -5.02
C ILE A 223 -10.96 2.84 -4.75
N ILE A 224 -12.05 3.54 -4.53
CA ILE A 224 -13.38 2.93 -4.37
C ILE A 224 -14.18 3.11 -5.65
N LEU A 225 -14.59 2.00 -6.24
CA LEU A 225 -15.46 1.97 -7.42
C LEU A 225 -16.88 1.61 -6.97
N GLY A 226 -17.74 2.62 -6.87
CA GLY A 226 -19.12 2.49 -6.45
C GLY A 226 -20.09 2.43 -7.63
N ALA A 227 -21.05 1.50 -7.59
CA ALA A 227 -22.16 1.49 -8.53
C ALA A 227 -23.40 0.84 -7.93
N ARG A 228 -24.57 1.13 -8.53
CA ARG A 228 -25.79 0.37 -8.27
C ARG A 228 -25.68 -1.05 -8.84
N PRO A 229 -26.47 -2.00 -8.32
CA PRO A 229 -26.57 -3.33 -8.93
C PRO A 229 -26.88 -3.22 -10.43
N SER A 230 -26.30 -4.10 -11.23
CA SER A 230 -26.53 -4.23 -12.68
C SER A 230 -26.06 -3.06 -13.57
N VAL A 231 -25.41 -2.03 -13.01
CA VAL A 231 -24.84 -0.91 -13.80
C VAL A 231 -23.58 -1.33 -14.59
N GLY A 232 -22.91 -2.41 -14.18
CA GLY A 232 -21.71 -2.90 -14.86
C GLY A 232 -20.41 -2.70 -14.06
N LYS A 233 -20.50 -2.59 -12.72
CA LYS A 233 -19.36 -2.40 -11.81
C LYS A 233 -18.23 -3.41 -12.03
N THR A 234 -18.52 -4.71 -11.94
CA THR A 234 -17.58 -5.81 -12.20
C THR A 234 -17.04 -5.78 -13.64
N ALA A 235 -17.90 -5.47 -14.62
CA ALA A 235 -17.47 -5.37 -16.02
C ALA A 235 -16.46 -4.22 -16.20
N PHE A 236 -16.68 -3.06 -15.59
CA PHE A 236 -15.75 -1.95 -15.65
C PHE A 236 -14.40 -2.27 -14.98
N ALA A 237 -14.43 -2.84 -13.77
CA ALA A 237 -13.23 -3.28 -13.08
C ALA A 237 -12.43 -4.32 -13.87
N LEU A 238 -13.14 -5.25 -14.53
CA LEU A 238 -12.53 -6.28 -15.35
C LEU A 238 -11.91 -5.69 -16.63
N ASN A 239 -12.54 -4.66 -17.24
CA ASN A 239 -11.96 -3.91 -18.35
C ASN A 239 -10.68 -3.18 -17.93
N LEU A 240 -10.66 -2.52 -16.75
CA LEU A 240 -9.46 -1.90 -16.20
C LEU A 240 -8.34 -2.93 -15.98
N ALA A 241 -8.68 -4.08 -15.37
CA ALA A 241 -7.74 -5.17 -15.12
C ALA A 241 -7.18 -5.76 -16.43
N ARG A 242 -8.05 -5.99 -17.42
CA ARG A 242 -7.67 -6.48 -18.75
C ARG A 242 -6.76 -5.47 -19.44
N ASN A 243 -7.13 -4.20 -19.47
CA ASN A 243 -6.31 -3.17 -20.11
C ASN A 243 -4.92 -3.11 -19.47
N ALA A 244 -4.84 -3.04 -18.13
CA ALA A 244 -3.56 -3.02 -17.42
C ALA A 244 -2.71 -4.25 -17.75
N ALA A 245 -3.30 -5.46 -17.74
CA ALA A 245 -2.54 -6.70 -17.92
C ALA A 245 -2.24 -7.02 -19.38
N VAL A 246 -3.22 -6.86 -20.29
CA VAL A 246 -3.09 -7.31 -21.71
C VAL A 246 -2.45 -6.23 -22.57
N GLU A 247 -2.79 -4.95 -22.39
CA GLU A 247 -2.28 -3.86 -23.23
C GLU A 247 -0.97 -3.28 -22.71
N PHE A 248 -0.87 -3.11 -21.38
CA PHE A 248 0.29 -2.46 -20.75
C PHE A 248 1.21 -3.42 -20.00
N ASN A 249 0.88 -4.72 -19.98
CA ASN A 249 1.70 -5.77 -19.34
C ASN A 249 2.00 -5.51 -17.84
N HIS A 250 1.12 -4.77 -17.14
CA HIS A 250 1.20 -4.62 -15.70
C HIS A 250 0.69 -5.90 -15.01
N PRO A 251 1.42 -6.49 -14.06
CA PRO A 251 0.92 -7.62 -13.28
C PRO A 251 -0.26 -7.22 -12.38
N VAL A 252 -1.40 -7.87 -12.58
CA VAL A 252 -2.68 -7.58 -11.94
C VAL A 252 -3.13 -8.74 -11.08
N ALA A 253 -3.64 -8.47 -9.86
CA ALA A 253 -4.39 -9.44 -9.07
C ALA A 253 -5.85 -9.02 -8.97
N PHE A 254 -6.77 -9.98 -9.18
CA PHE A 254 -8.21 -9.78 -9.11
C PHE A 254 -8.82 -10.76 -8.10
N PHE A 255 -9.24 -10.23 -6.94
CA PHE A 255 -9.96 -10.99 -5.91
C PHE A 255 -11.46 -10.91 -6.20
N SER A 256 -12.02 -12.02 -6.64
CA SER A 256 -13.44 -12.17 -6.94
C SER A 256 -14.15 -12.89 -5.81
N LEU A 257 -14.97 -12.19 -5.05
CA LEU A 257 -15.70 -12.73 -3.91
C LEU A 257 -17.15 -13.10 -4.26
N GLU A 258 -17.62 -12.67 -5.45
CA GLU A 258 -18.99 -12.88 -5.92
C GLU A 258 -19.06 -13.85 -7.10
N MET A 259 -18.07 -13.82 -7.99
CA MET A 259 -18.09 -14.58 -9.25
C MET A 259 -16.97 -15.61 -9.30
N THR A 260 -17.21 -16.71 -10.01
CA THR A 260 -16.19 -17.73 -10.26
C THR A 260 -15.14 -17.25 -11.26
N SER A 261 -13.94 -17.83 -11.20
CA SER A 261 -12.86 -17.56 -12.15
C SER A 261 -13.26 -17.87 -13.60
N MET A 262 -14.09 -18.89 -13.81
CA MET A 262 -14.63 -19.25 -15.12
C MET A 262 -15.52 -18.14 -15.68
N GLU A 263 -16.47 -17.61 -14.88
CA GLU A 263 -17.37 -16.53 -15.32
C GLU A 263 -16.62 -15.25 -15.66
N LEU A 264 -15.56 -14.93 -14.88
CA LEU A 264 -14.70 -13.78 -15.18
C LEU A 264 -13.90 -14.00 -16.48
N THR A 265 -13.38 -15.21 -16.68
CA THR A 265 -12.64 -15.56 -17.89
C THR A 265 -13.54 -15.50 -19.13
N ASP A 266 -14.77 -15.97 -19.06
CA ASP A 266 -15.75 -15.85 -20.16
C ASP A 266 -16.00 -14.38 -20.53
N ARG A 267 -16.09 -13.49 -19.54
CA ARG A 267 -16.23 -12.04 -19.76
C ARG A 267 -14.98 -11.42 -20.39
N LEU A 268 -13.79 -11.82 -19.93
CA LEU A 268 -12.52 -11.38 -20.53
C LEU A 268 -12.43 -11.81 -21.99
N ILE A 269 -12.78 -13.04 -22.29
CA ILE A 269 -12.79 -13.57 -23.65
C ILE A 269 -13.78 -12.78 -24.53
N ALA A 270 -15.00 -12.53 -24.06
CA ALA A 270 -15.99 -11.74 -24.79
C ALA A 270 -15.49 -10.32 -25.07
N THR A 271 -14.89 -9.67 -24.06
CA THR A 271 -14.34 -8.30 -24.19
C THR A 271 -13.16 -8.24 -25.16
N GLU A 272 -12.23 -9.22 -25.12
CA GLU A 272 -11.02 -9.24 -25.95
C GLU A 272 -11.30 -9.67 -27.39
N SER A 273 -12.21 -10.66 -27.59
CA SER A 273 -12.51 -11.19 -28.90
C SER A 273 -13.52 -10.35 -29.69
N GLY A 274 -14.33 -9.53 -28.99
CA GLY A 274 -15.47 -8.86 -29.61
C GLY A 274 -16.60 -9.82 -30.00
N ILE A 275 -16.59 -11.05 -29.46
CA ILE A 275 -17.65 -12.05 -29.67
C ILE A 275 -18.66 -11.92 -28.53
N SER A 276 -19.96 -11.94 -28.87
CA SER A 276 -21.00 -11.74 -27.87
C SER A 276 -20.95 -12.80 -26.74
N SER A 277 -21.25 -12.37 -25.51
CA SER A 277 -21.30 -13.25 -24.34
C SER A 277 -22.26 -14.42 -24.51
N ASP A 278 -23.36 -14.27 -25.30
CA ASP A 278 -24.28 -15.35 -25.58
C ASP A 278 -23.67 -16.45 -26.48
N LYS A 279 -22.77 -16.07 -27.39
CA LYS A 279 -22.00 -17.03 -28.20
C LYS A 279 -20.93 -17.75 -27.36
N ILE A 280 -20.22 -17.01 -26.49
CA ILE A 280 -19.24 -17.60 -25.57
C ILE A 280 -19.90 -18.60 -24.63
N LYS A 281 -21.10 -18.29 -24.13
CA LYS A 281 -21.89 -19.17 -23.26
C LYS A 281 -22.59 -20.32 -24.01
N GLY A 282 -22.40 -20.43 -25.32
CA GLY A 282 -22.99 -21.50 -26.12
C GLY A 282 -24.49 -21.39 -26.42
N LYS A 283 -25.14 -20.26 -26.12
CA LYS A 283 -26.55 -20.04 -26.49
C LYS A 283 -26.73 -19.89 -28.01
N VAL A 284 -25.73 -19.34 -28.69
CA VAL A 284 -25.67 -19.18 -30.14
C VAL A 284 -24.37 -19.82 -30.62
N LYS A 285 -24.44 -20.57 -31.72
CA LYS A 285 -23.26 -21.22 -32.27
C LYS A 285 -22.27 -20.19 -32.82
N LEU A 286 -20.97 -20.49 -32.67
CA LEU A 286 -19.88 -19.75 -33.27
C LEU A 286 -19.75 -20.09 -34.73
N GLU A 287 -19.51 -19.08 -35.56
CA GLU A 287 -19.16 -19.25 -36.96
C GLU A 287 -17.68 -19.69 -37.12
N PRO A 288 -17.30 -20.39 -38.22
CA PRO A 288 -15.93 -20.87 -38.39
C PRO A 288 -14.85 -19.80 -38.29
N TYR A 289 -15.11 -18.57 -38.75
CA TYR A 289 -14.16 -17.45 -38.64
C TYR A 289 -14.03 -16.93 -37.21
N GLU A 290 -15.10 -17.02 -36.42
CA GLU A 290 -15.09 -16.56 -35.00
C GLU A 290 -14.19 -17.45 -34.15
N TRP A 291 -14.03 -18.72 -34.47
CA TRP A 291 -13.07 -19.60 -33.81
C TRP A 291 -11.63 -19.13 -33.97
N GLN A 292 -11.25 -18.64 -35.14
CA GLN A 292 -9.91 -18.08 -35.36
C GLN A 292 -9.68 -16.79 -34.57
N VAL A 293 -10.70 -15.91 -34.51
CA VAL A 293 -10.65 -14.69 -33.69
C VAL A 293 -10.53 -15.03 -32.20
N LEU A 294 -11.30 -16.03 -31.77
CA LEU A 294 -11.29 -16.52 -30.40
C LEU A 294 -9.91 -17.05 -29.98
N GLU A 295 -9.31 -17.92 -30.80
CA GLU A 295 -7.99 -18.49 -30.55
C GLU A 295 -6.90 -17.40 -30.42
N LYS A 296 -6.92 -16.42 -31.34
CA LYS A 296 -5.99 -15.28 -31.28
C LYS A 296 -6.17 -14.45 -29.99
N SER A 297 -7.41 -14.22 -29.58
CA SER A 297 -7.73 -13.44 -28.37
C SER A 297 -7.37 -14.18 -27.10
N ILE A 298 -7.66 -15.49 -27.04
CA ILE A 298 -7.23 -16.36 -25.95
C ILE A 298 -5.70 -16.35 -25.81
N GLY A 299 -4.97 -16.38 -26.95
CA GLY A 299 -3.51 -16.30 -26.94
C GLY A 299 -2.94 -15.04 -26.31
N LYS A 300 -3.66 -13.90 -26.36
CA LYS A 300 -3.27 -12.66 -25.67
C LYS A 300 -3.54 -12.74 -24.17
N ILE A 301 -4.74 -13.19 -23.78
CA ILE A 301 -5.13 -13.34 -22.37
C ILE A 301 -4.20 -14.34 -21.67
N PHE A 302 -3.85 -15.44 -22.34
CA PHE A 302 -2.97 -16.47 -21.78
C PHE A 302 -1.56 -15.96 -21.43
N LYS A 303 -1.07 -14.97 -22.15
CA LYS A 303 0.25 -14.35 -21.91
C LYS A 303 0.19 -13.22 -20.89
N ALA A 304 -1.00 -12.68 -20.61
CA ALA A 304 -1.16 -11.55 -19.72
C ALA A 304 -0.88 -11.92 -18.25
N PRO A 305 -0.17 -11.10 -17.50
CA PRO A 305 0.12 -11.33 -16.08
C PRO A 305 -1.10 -10.98 -15.20
N LEU A 306 -2.23 -11.66 -15.40
CA LEU A 306 -3.47 -11.50 -14.65
C LEU A 306 -3.71 -12.72 -13.74
N TYR A 307 -3.78 -12.49 -12.45
CA TYR A 307 -3.97 -13.51 -11.41
C TYR A 307 -5.35 -13.35 -10.79
N ILE A 308 -6.18 -14.40 -10.81
CA ILE A 308 -7.53 -14.39 -10.25
C ILE A 308 -7.55 -15.27 -8.98
N ASP A 309 -8.11 -14.73 -7.90
CA ASP A 309 -8.41 -15.44 -6.67
C ASP A 309 -9.93 -15.41 -6.43
N GLU A 310 -10.55 -16.57 -6.28
CA GLU A 310 -12.01 -16.73 -6.11
C GLU A 310 -12.40 -17.27 -4.72
N THR A 311 -11.59 -16.94 -3.70
CA THR A 311 -11.86 -17.39 -2.32
C THR A 311 -13.10 -16.68 -1.77
N PRO A 312 -14.22 -17.38 -1.55
CA PRO A 312 -15.44 -16.77 -1.04
C PRO A 312 -15.25 -16.39 0.43
N GLY A 313 -15.74 -15.20 0.82
CA GLY A 313 -15.72 -14.77 2.21
C GLY A 313 -14.33 -14.63 2.81
N ILE A 314 -13.36 -14.21 2.01
CA ILE A 314 -11.95 -14.05 2.44
C ILE A 314 -11.84 -13.19 3.69
N THR A 315 -11.05 -13.63 4.67
CA THR A 315 -10.74 -12.82 5.86
C THR A 315 -9.69 -11.76 5.55
N LEU A 316 -9.69 -10.66 6.34
CA LEU A 316 -8.70 -9.59 6.17
C LEU A 316 -7.25 -10.10 6.29
N THR A 317 -7.00 -10.99 7.23
CA THR A 317 -5.67 -11.60 7.44
C THR A 317 -5.24 -12.42 6.22
N GLU A 318 -6.14 -13.24 5.69
CA GLU A 318 -5.89 -14.05 4.49
C GLU A 318 -5.66 -13.17 3.25
N PHE A 319 -6.49 -12.14 3.05
CA PHE A 319 -6.32 -11.17 1.97
C PHE A 319 -4.92 -10.51 2.02
N VAL A 320 -4.52 -9.98 3.18
CA VAL A 320 -3.21 -9.33 3.36
C VAL A 320 -2.07 -10.31 3.07
N ALA A 321 -2.17 -11.55 3.54
CA ALA A 321 -1.16 -12.57 3.31
C ALA A 321 -1.04 -12.92 1.82
N LYS A 322 -2.16 -13.15 1.12
CA LYS A 322 -2.19 -13.42 -0.33
C LYS A 322 -1.70 -12.21 -1.13
N ALA A 323 -2.11 -10.99 -0.78
CA ALA A 323 -1.65 -9.77 -1.44
C ALA A 323 -0.13 -9.59 -1.31
N LYS A 324 0.43 -9.75 -0.11
CA LYS A 324 1.89 -9.69 0.13
C LYS A 324 2.64 -10.75 -0.67
N ARG A 325 2.11 -11.97 -0.74
CA ARG A 325 2.69 -13.06 -1.51
C ARG A 325 2.68 -12.76 -3.02
N LEU A 326 1.54 -12.31 -3.56
CA LEU A 326 1.40 -11.98 -4.98
C LEU A 326 2.35 -10.84 -5.41
N VAL A 327 2.45 -9.78 -4.60
CA VAL A 327 3.40 -8.69 -4.87
C VAL A 327 4.84 -9.19 -4.86
N ARG A 328 5.23 -10.00 -3.86
CA ARG A 328 6.61 -10.50 -3.72
C ARG A 328 6.98 -11.52 -4.81
N GLU A 329 6.08 -12.48 -5.12
CA GLU A 329 6.39 -13.61 -5.99
C GLU A 329 6.07 -13.35 -7.47
N LYS A 330 5.05 -12.53 -7.74
CA LYS A 330 4.55 -12.25 -9.09
C LYS A 330 4.75 -10.80 -9.52
N GLY A 331 5.25 -9.94 -8.63
CA GLY A 331 5.47 -8.53 -8.94
C GLY A 331 4.18 -7.74 -9.17
N VAL A 332 3.04 -8.14 -8.56
CA VAL A 332 1.75 -7.49 -8.77
C VAL A 332 1.83 -6.00 -8.49
N GLU A 333 1.36 -5.19 -9.43
CA GLU A 333 1.40 -3.73 -9.37
C GLU A 333 0.05 -3.09 -9.06
N ILE A 334 -1.06 -3.81 -9.20
CA ILE A 334 -2.42 -3.35 -8.89
C ILE A 334 -3.29 -4.52 -8.43
N ILE A 335 -4.15 -4.26 -7.44
CA ILE A 335 -5.10 -5.24 -6.91
C ILE A 335 -6.53 -4.74 -7.09
N PHE A 336 -7.42 -5.62 -7.56
CA PHE A 336 -8.86 -5.43 -7.61
C PHE A 336 -9.54 -6.33 -6.58
N VAL A 337 -10.61 -5.82 -5.92
CA VAL A 337 -11.42 -6.57 -4.95
C VAL A 337 -12.89 -6.39 -5.29
N ASP A 338 -13.58 -7.46 -5.72
CA ASP A 338 -14.99 -7.44 -6.10
C ASP A 338 -15.82 -8.37 -5.20
N TYR A 339 -16.54 -7.85 -4.22
CA TYR A 339 -16.64 -6.50 -3.68
C TYR A 339 -16.42 -6.50 -2.16
N LEU A 340 -16.02 -5.37 -1.61
CA LEU A 340 -15.52 -5.24 -0.24
C LEU A 340 -16.49 -5.69 0.86
N GLN A 341 -17.83 -5.58 0.65
CA GLN A 341 -18.82 -5.98 1.65
C GLN A 341 -18.98 -7.50 1.81
N LEU A 342 -18.30 -8.32 0.98
CA LEU A 342 -18.21 -9.77 1.12
C LEU A 342 -16.96 -10.22 1.89
N MET A 343 -16.05 -9.31 2.22
CA MET A 343 -14.92 -9.61 3.09
C MET A 343 -15.37 -9.72 4.55
N HIS A 344 -14.64 -10.49 5.34
CA HIS A 344 -14.87 -10.66 6.76
C HIS A 344 -13.68 -10.20 7.60
N SER A 345 -13.97 -9.60 8.78
CA SER A 345 -12.91 -9.17 9.70
C SER A 345 -12.15 -10.34 10.35
N GLY A 346 -12.72 -11.56 10.30
CA GLY A 346 -12.17 -12.74 10.98
C GLY A 346 -12.33 -12.72 12.50
N LYS A 347 -12.98 -11.71 13.06
CA LYS A 347 -13.25 -11.63 14.50
C LYS A 347 -14.62 -12.26 14.82
N PRO A 348 -14.73 -13.05 15.90
CA PRO A 348 -16.02 -13.59 16.31
C PRO A 348 -16.98 -12.45 16.63
N GLN A 349 -18.21 -12.53 16.15
CA GLN A 349 -19.29 -11.57 16.41
C GLN A 349 -19.79 -11.67 17.87
N VAL A 350 -18.94 -11.44 18.84
CA VAL A 350 -19.31 -11.45 20.26
C VAL A 350 -19.59 -10.01 20.68
N GLY A 351 -20.82 -9.72 21.07
CA GLY A 351 -21.18 -8.45 21.74
C GLY A 351 -21.57 -7.30 20.84
N GLY A 352 -22.25 -7.52 19.68
CA GLY A 352 -22.89 -6.43 18.93
C GLY A 352 -21.97 -5.68 17.95
N PHE A 353 -21.01 -6.37 17.36
CA PHE A 353 -20.18 -5.83 16.27
C PHE A 353 -21.10 -5.45 15.09
N SER A 354 -21.22 -4.13 14.83
CA SER A 354 -22.12 -3.66 13.78
C SER A 354 -21.46 -3.84 12.40
N LYS A 355 -22.29 -4.07 11.37
CA LYS A 355 -21.80 -4.16 9.98
C LYS A 355 -20.99 -2.92 9.56
N VAL A 356 -21.31 -1.76 10.14
CA VAL A 356 -20.57 -0.50 9.92
C VAL A 356 -19.13 -0.59 10.45
N GLN A 357 -18.94 -1.20 11.62
CA GLN A 357 -17.61 -1.38 12.20
C GLN A 357 -16.77 -2.36 11.39
N GLU A 358 -17.38 -3.44 10.88
CA GLU A 358 -16.73 -4.40 10.00
C GLU A 358 -16.23 -3.74 8.71
N VAL A 359 -17.09 -2.97 8.05
CA VAL A 359 -16.75 -2.22 6.83
C VAL A 359 -15.66 -1.18 7.10
N THR A 360 -15.67 -0.55 8.27
CA THR A 360 -14.61 0.39 8.71
C THR A 360 -13.27 -0.32 8.82
N GLU A 361 -13.24 -1.49 9.44
CA GLU A 361 -12.02 -2.28 9.60
C GLU A 361 -11.49 -2.77 8.23
N ILE A 362 -12.39 -3.19 7.33
CA ILE A 362 -12.04 -3.59 5.97
C ILE A 362 -11.40 -2.40 5.22
N SER A 363 -12.04 -1.25 5.21
CA SER A 363 -11.54 -0.05 4.54
C SER A 363 -10.15 0.37 5.03
N ASN A 364 -9.98 0.44 6.35
CA ASN A 364 -8.70 0.77 6.98
C ASN A 364 -7.60 -0.25 6.62
N THR A 365 -7.93 -1.54 6.62
CA THR A 365 -6.98 -2.61 6.27
C THR A 365 -6.57 -2.51 4.80
N LEU A 366 -7.51 -2.30 3.88
CA LEU A 366 -7.21 -2.10 2.46
C LEU A 366 -6.32 -0.89 2.24
N LYS A 367 -6.61 0.25 2.91
CA LYS A 367 -5.78 1.46 2.82
C LYS A 367 -4.38 1.25 3.37
N THR A 368 -4.26 0.59 4.51
CA THR A 368 -2.96 0.27 5.11
C THR A 368 -2.16 -0.66 4.21
N THR A 369 -2.80 -1.70 3.65
CA THR A 369 -2.18 -2.66 2.73
C THR A 369 -1.70 -1.97 1.44
N ALA A 370 -2.50 -1.06 0.86
CA ALA A 370 -2.09 -0.29 -0.31
C ALA A 370 -0.81 0.52 -0.04
N LYS A 371 -0.72 1.17 1.13
CA LYS A 371 0.46 1.93 1.56
C LYS A 371 1.67 1.04 1.84
N GLU A 372 1.48 -0.07 2.56
CA GLU A 372 2.57 -1.00 2.92
C GLU A 372 3.18 -1.66 1.69
N LEU A 373 2.34 -2.10 0.75
CA LEU A 373 2.77 -2.73 -0.49
C LEU A 373 3.19 -1.72 -1.56
N ASN A 374 2.87 -0.43 -1.36
CA ASN A 374 3.12 0.67 -2.30
C ASN A 374 2.53 0.39 -3.69
N ILE A 375 1.29 -0.13 -3.74
CA ILE A 375 0.52 -0.41 -4.94
C ILE A 375 -0.90 0.16 -4.83
N PRO A 376 -1.58 0.52 -5.93
CA PRO A 376 -3.00 0.85 -5.90
C PRO A 376 -3.86 -0.37 -5.62
N ILE A 377 -4.92 -0.16 -4.82
CA ILE A 377 -5.98 -1.14 -4.60
C ILE A 377 -7.30 -0.52 -5.05
N ILE A 378 -7.99 -1.17 -5.99
CA ILE A 378 -9.32 -0.80 -6.45
C ILE A 378 -10.33 -1.74 -5.80
N ALA A 379 -11.09 -1.23 -4.83
CA ALA A 379 -12.13 -1.98 -4.15
C ALA A 379 -13.51 -1.57 -4.66
N LEU A 380 -14.30 -2.55 -5.06
CA LEU A 380 -15.65 -2.35 -5.54
C LEU A 380 -16.61 -2.24 -4.36
N ALA A 381 -17.51 -1.28 -4.42
CA ALA A 381 -18.53 -1.06 -3.39
C ALA A 381 -19.95 -1.01 -4.01
N GLN A 382 -20.88 -1.64 -3.32
CA GLN A 382 -22.27 -1.57 -3.71
C GLN A 382 -22.95 -0.36 -3.05
N LEU A 383 -23.68 0.45 -3.83
CA LEU A 383 -24.41 1.61 -3.33
C LEU A 383 -25.78 1.22 -2.78
N ASN A 384 -26.29 2.03 -1.85
CA ASN A 384 -27.60 1.83 -1.24
C ASN A 384 -28.73 1.97 -2.28
N ARG A 385 -29.79 1.17 -2.13
CA ARG A 385 -30.95 1.17 -3.06
C ARG A 385 -31.82 2.42 -2.97
N ASN A 386 -31.72 3.21 -1.91
CA ASN A 386 -32.57 4.39 -1.65
C ASN A 386 -32.25 5.64 -2.49
N LEU A 387 -31.32 5.55 -3.44
CA LEU A 387 -30.94 6.62 -4.39
C LEU A 387 -32.13 7.17 -5.20
N MET A 388 -33.13 6.34 -5.50
CA MET A 388 -34.31 6.73 -6.32
C MET A 388 -35.25 7.70 -5.62
N ASN A 389 -35.22 7.77 -4.30
CA ASN A 389 -36.14 8.61 -3.53
C ASN A 389 -35.68 10.08 -3.41
N ARG A 390 -34.54 10.41 -4.04
CA ARG A 390 -33.97 11.76 -3.99
C ARG A 390 -34.55 12.59 -5.13
N MET A 391 -35.58 13.41 -4.83
CA MET A 391 -36.17 14.33 -5.80
C MET A 391 -35.10 15.24 -6.43
N GLY A 392 -35.07 15.31 -7.76
CA GLY A 392 -34.23 16.26 -8.52
C GLY A 392 -32.81 15.84 -8.85
N SER A 393 -32.35 14.63 -8.47
CA SER A 393 -30.93 14.21 -8.69
C SER A 393 -30.68 13.37 -9.94
N ASN A 394 -31.71 13.10 -10.76
CA ASN A 394 -31.61 12.17 -11.90
C ASN A 394 -30.93 10.83 -11.57
N GLY A 395 -30.98 10.40 -10.29
CA GLY A 395 -30.35 9.17 -9.81
C GLY A 395 -28.83 9.16 -9.84
N LYS A 396 -28.15 10.33 -10.00
CA LYS A 396 -26.69 10.41 -9.92
C LYS A 396 -26.21 10.07 -8.50
N PRO A 397 -25.25 9.14 -8.38
CA PRO A 397 -24.67 8.81 -7.08
C PRO A 397 -23.79 9.94 -6.54
N VAL A 398 -23.80 10.09 -5.21
CA VAL A 398 -22.96 11.02 -4.46
C VAL A 398 -22.26 10.30 -3.29
N LEU A 399 -21.27 10.93 -2.67
CA LEU A 399 -20.46 10.31 -1.59
C LEU A 399 -21.33 9.77 -0.43
N SER A 400 -22.42 10.47 -0.08
CA SER A 400 -23.37 10.01 0.96
C SER A 400 -24.11 8.71 0.63
N ASP A 401 -24.04 8.22 -0.62
CA ASP A 401 -24.69 6.98 -1.05
C ASP A 401 -23.82 5.74 -0.76
N LEU A 402 -22.56 5.95 -0.38
CA LEU A 402 -21.71 4.98 0.30
C LEU A 402 -22.15 4.77 1.77
N LYS A 403 -23.41 5.05 2.10
CA LYS A 403 -24.02 5.01 3.44
C LYS A 403 -23.86 3.63 4.06
N ASP A 404 -23.63 3.51 5.29
CA ASP A 404 -23.12 2.42 6.13
C ASP A 404 -21.58 2.34 6.16
N SER A 405 -20.87 3.29 5.52
CA SER A 405 -19.44 3.26 5.28
C SER A 405 -18.85 4.69 5.24
N GLY A 406 -19.24 5.57 6.17
CA GLY A 406 -18.61 6.90 6.27
C GLY A 406 -17.08 6.84 6.38
N SER A 407 -16.56 5.71 6.87
CA SER A 407 -15.14 5.39 6.90
C SER A 407 -14.54 5.12 5.51
N ILE A 408 -15.28 4.44 4.61
CA ILE A 408 -14.79 4.20 3.23
C ILE A 408 -14.54 5.54 2.53
N GLU A 409 -15.45 6.50 2.71
CA GLU A 409 -15.28 7.83 2.14
C GLU A 409 -14.03 8.52 2.71
N GLN A 410 -13.76 8.38 4.01
CA GLN A 410 -12.61 9.02 4.65
C GLN A 410 -11.28 8.38 4.23
N ASP A 411 -11.22 7.05 4.18
CA ASP A 411 -10.00 6.28 3.91
C ASP A 411 -9.60 6.30 2.42
N ALA A 412 -10.60 6.33 1.51
CA ALA A 412 -10.35 6.36 0.08
C ALA A 412 -9.61 7.63 -0.38
N ASP A 413 -8.64 7.46 -1.26
CA ASP A 413 -7.98 8.59 -1.94
C ASP A 413 -8.79 9.05 -3.15
N ILE A 414 -9.39 8.09 -3.86
CA ILE A 414 -10.24 8.34 -5.02
C ILE A 414 -11.54 7.57 -4.85
N VAL A 415 -12.67 8.23 -5.12
CA VAL A 415 -13.99 7.60 -5.19
C VAL A 415 -14.56 7.84 -6.58
N VAL A 416 -14.83 6.76 -7.27
CA VAL A 416 -15.40 6.73 -8.62
C VAL A 416 -16.77 6.10 -8.58
N PHE A 417 -17.76 6.74 -9.19
CA PHE A 417 -19.08 6.16 -9.39
C PHE A 417 -19.36 5.89 -10.86
N LEU A 418 -19.99 4.75 -11.12
CA LEU A 418 -20.56 4.47 -12.42
C LEU A 418 -22.05 4.82 -12.41
N HIS A 419 -22.46 5.66 -13.35
CA HIS A 419 -23.84 6.07 -13.55
C HIS A 419 -24.26 5.82 -15.00
N ARG A 420 -25.39 5.10 -15.19
CA ARG A 420 -25.98 4.83 -16.51
C ARG A 420 -27.43 5.31 -16.52
N PRO A 421 -27.67 6.54 -17.03
CA PRO A 421 -29.00 7.14 -17.04
C PRO A 421 -30.05 6.28 -17.74
N GLY A 422 -29.66 5.64 -18.85
CA GLY A 422 -30.57 4.80 -19.64
C GLY A 422 -31.14 3.58 -18.92
N LEU A 423 -30.47 3.06 -17.87
CA LEU A 423 -30.99 1.97 -17.04
C LEU A 423 -32.05 2.44 -16.02
N ILE A 424 -32.19 3.74 -15.83
CA ILE A 424 -33.12 4.35 -14.86
C ILE A 424 -34.43 4.79 -15.56
N GLY A 425 -34.60 4.45 -16.83
CA GLY A 425 -35.77 4.86 -17.62
C GLY A 425 -35.74 6.33 -18.06
N LEU A 426 -34.54 6.92 -18.09
CA LEU A 426 -34.35 8.33 -18.49
C LEU A 426 -34.04 8.49 -19.99
N ALA A 427 -33.90 7.39 -20.73
CA ALA A 427 -33.59 7.43 -22.17
C ALA A 427 -34.32 6.32 -22.93
N ASP A 428 -34.96 6.69 -24.02
CA ASP A 428 -35.66 5.77 -24.95
C ASP A 428 -34.73 5.32 -26.09
N ASP A 429 -33.65 6.09 -26.36
CA ASP A 429 -32.70 5.81 -27.44
C ASP A 429 -31.63 4.78 -26.99
N PRO A 430 -31.37 3.70 -27.80
CA PRO A 430 -30.33 2.72 -27.55
C PRO A 430 -28.93 3.32 -27.39
N GLU A 431 -28.59 4.40 -28.10
CA GLU A 431 -27.31 5.07 -27.95
C GLU A 431 -27.20 5.79 -26.61
N GLU A 432 -28.27 6.41 -26.14
CA GLU A 432 -28.29 7.01 -24.80
C GLU A 432 -28.27 5.95 -23.69
N GLN A 433 -28.88 4.78 -23.91
CA GLN A 433 -28.78 3.64 -22.99
C GLN A 433 -27.35 3.07 -22.86
N ALA A 434 -26.52 3.21 -23.89
CA ALA A 434 -25.13 2.80 -23.87
C ALA A 434 -24.22 3.81 -23.12
N LYS A 435 -24.66 5.07 -22.99
CA LYS A 435 -23.87 6.10 -22.29
C LYS A 435 -23.68 5.74 -20.83
N THR A 436 -22.44 5.84 -20.40
CA THR A 436 -22.03 5.62 -19.01
C THR A 436 -21.21 6.80 -18.56
N GLU A 437 -21.60 7.40 -17.46
CA GLU A 437 -20.85 8.48 -16.81
C GLU A 437 -20.00 7.89 -15.69
N VAL A 438 -18.68 8.07 -15.79
CA VAL A 438 -17.69 7.72 -14.77
C VAL A 438 -17.43 8.98 -13.96
N ILE A 439 -17.94 9.04 -12.73
CA ILE A 439 -17.94 10.23 -11.89
C ILE A 439 -16.84 10.12 -10.84
N PHE A 440 -15.85 11.00 -10.91
CA PHE A 440 -14.82 11.16 -9.87
C PHE A 440 -15.38 12.08 -8.77
N ALA A 441 -16.05 11.47 -7.78
CA ALA A 441 -16.69 12.20 -6.69
C ALA A 441 -15.70 12.66 -5.61
N LYS A 442 -14.56 11.98 -5.49
CA LYS A 442 -13.43 12.34 -4.61
C LYS A 442 -12.12 12.02 -5.33
N ASN A 443 -11.18 12.95 -5.30
CA ASN A 443 -9.81 12.74 -5.75
C ASN A 443 -8.86 13.61 -4.91
N ARG A 444 -8.11 12.99 -3.99
CA ARG A 444 -7.20 13.71 -3.09
C ARG A 444 -6.05 14.41 -3.81
N ASN A 445 -5.63 13.86 -4.94
CA ASN A 445 -4.43 14.32 -5.66
C ASN A 445 -4.76 14.97 -7.02
N GLY A 446 -6.04 15.16 -7.34
CA GLY A 446 -6.46 15.68 -8.63
C GLY A 446 -7.82 16.34 -8.61
N GLN A 447 -8.37 16.57 -9.78
CA GLN A 447 -9.68 17.19 -9.96
C GLN A 447 -10.81 16.18 -9.75
N VAL A 448 -11.98 16.68 -9.34
CA VAL A 448 -13.25 15.97 -9.38
C VAL A 448 -13.99 16.34 -10.67
N GLY A 449 -14.82 15.43 -11.17
CA GLY A 449 -15.52 15.66 -12.43
C GLY A 449 -16.11 14.37 -12.97
N SER A 450 -16.50 14.34 -14.22
CA SER A 450 -17.01 13.13 -14.85
C SER A 450 -16.47 12.94 -16.26
N VAL A 451 -16.40 11.69 -16.66
CA VAL A 451 -15.97 11.23 -17.99
C VAL A 451 -17.10 10.41 -18.59
N ASN A 452 -17.50 10.73 -19.82
CA ASN A 452 -18.46 9.92 -20.56
C ASN A 452 -17.76 8.80 -21.30
N MET A 453 -18.37 7.62 -21.21
CA MET A 453 -17.93 6.39 -21.86
C MET A 453 -19.15 5.69 -22.49
N ARG A 454 -18.88 4.78 -23.43
CA ARG A 454 -19.87 3.91 -24.03
C ARG A 454 -19.75 2.50 -23.47
N TYR A 455 -20.86 1.90 -23.08
CA TYR A 455 -20.88 0.50 -22.65
C TYR A 455 -21.58 -0.38 -23.70
N VAL A 456 -20.86 -1.36 -24.23
CA VAL A 456 -21.37 -2.35 -25.17
C VAL A 456 -21.75 -3.61 -24.39
N GLY A 457 -23.03 -3.71 -24.00
CA GLY A 457 -23.51 -4.76 -23.09
C GLY A 457 -23.30 -6.19 -23.59
N GLN A 458 -23.43 -6.45 -24.91
CA GLN A 458 -23.21 -7.77 -25.51
C GLN A 458 -21.77 -8.26 -25.35
N LEU A 459 -20.80 -7.34 -25.36
CA LEU A 459 -19.37 -7.60 -25.24
C LEU A 459 -18.86 -7.37 -23.81
N MET A 460 -19.69 -6.83 -22.92
CA MET A 460 -19.30 -6.37 -21.57
C MET A 460 -18.10 -5.40 -21.60
N LYS A 461 -17.99 -4.61 -22.68
CA LYS A 461 -16.88 -3.73 -22.97
C LYS A 461 -17.25 -2.27 -22.75
N PHE A 462 -16.35 -1.54 -22.09
CA PHE A 462 -16.39 -0.08 -22.03
C PHE A 462 -15.42 0.51 -23.07
N GLU A 463 -15.82 1.61 -23.68
CA GLU A 463 -15.05 2.32 -24.71
C GLU A 463 -15.12 3.83 -24.45
N ASP A 464 -14.04 4.53 -24.79
CA ASP A 464 -14.04 5.99 -24.78
C ASP A 464 -15.01 6.53 -25.84
N GLU A 465 -15.79 7.56 -25.51
CA GLU A 465 -16.85 8.12 -26.38
C GLU A 465 -16.33 8.60 -27.76
N HIS A 466 -15.01 8.74 -27.93
CA HIS A 466 -14.38 9.25 -29.16
C HIS A 466 -13.40 8.28 -29.85
N THR A 467 -13.36 7.01 -29.48
CA THR A 467 -12.46 6.02 -30.10
C THR A 467 -12.74 5.89 -31.62
N SER A 468 -14.00 6.03 -32.05
CA SER A 468 -14.37 6.02 -33.47
C SER A 468 -13.79 7.21 -34.27
N PHE A 469 -13.54 8.34 -33.64
CA PHE A 469 -12.97 9.53 -34.31
C PHE A 469 -11.45 9.42 -34.43
N TYR A 470 -10.77 8.85 -33.44
CA TYR A 470 -9.32 8.63 -33.46
C TYR A 470 -8.92 7.49 -34.40
N GLU A 471 -9.66 6.39 -34.44
CA GLU A 471 -9.41 5.30 -35.40
C GLU A 471 -9.65 5.77 -36.85
N SER A 472 -10.68 6.57 -37.10
CA SER A 472 -10.89 7.18 -38.42
C SER A 472 -9.83 8.21 -38.77
N ALA A 473 -9.32 8.97 -37.79
CA ALA A 473 -8.22 9.92 -38.00
C ALA A 473 -6.87 9.19 -38.22
N MET A 474 -6.56 8.14 -37.48
CA MET A 474 -5.36 7.32 -37.68
C MET A 474 -5.41 6.53 -38.97
N ASN A 475 -6.56 5.95 -39.33
CA ASN A 475 -6.76 5.28 -40.61
C ASN A 475 -6.70 6.25 -41.80
N SER A 476 -7.14 7.52 -41.63
CA SER A 476 -6.99 8.56 -42.65
C SER A 476 -5.53 9.06 -42.79
N ILE A 477 -4.73 9.00 -41.73
CA ILE A 477 -3.29 9.30 -41.77
C ILE A 477 -2.51 8.14 -42.44
N GLN A 478 -2.89 6.88 -42.21
CA GLN A 478 -2.28 5.72 -42.85
C GLN A 478 -2.75 5.47 -44.29
N ALA A 479 -3.88 6.05 -44.68
CA ALA A 479 -4.43 5.96 -46.03
C ALA A 479 -3.96 7.05 -46.99
N GLN A 480 -3.02 7.92 -46.61
CA GLN A 480 -2.41 8.84 -47.57
C GLN A 480 -1.46 8.08 -48.47
N PRO A 481 -1.71 8.01 -49.81
CA PRO A 481 -0.79 7.39 -50.75
C PRO A 481 0.54 8.15 -50.69
N GLN A 482 1.62 7.38 -50.73
CA GLN A 482 2.99 7.90 -50.81
C GLN A 482 3.04 9.00 -51.86
N ARG A 483 3.08 10.26 -51.41
CA ARG A 483 3.41 11.36 -52.31
C ARG A 483 4.84 11.17 -52.77
N GLN A 484 4.97 11.02 -54.10
CA GLN A 484 6.21 11.01 -54.86
C GLN A 484 7.24 11.95 -54.24
N GLN A 485 8.41 11.44 -53.99
CA GLN A 485 9.59 12.22 -53.61
C GLN A 485 9.78 13.32 -54.63
N ARG A 486 9.42 14.53 -54.29
CA ARG A 486 9.95 15.74 -54.94
C ARG A 486 11.32 15.96 -54.35
N GLU A 487 12.35 15.92 -55.22
CA GLU A 487 13.73 16.30 -54.88
C GLU A 487 13.75 17.59 -54.07
N ALA A 488 14.36 17.52 -52.91
CA ALA A 488 14.60 18.72 -52.07
C ALA A 488 15.61 19.63 -52.80
N PRO A 489 15.41 20.96 -52.83
CA PRO A 489 16.40 21.89 -53.35
C PRO A 489 17.69 21.74 -52.54
N GLN A 490 18.83 21.63 -53.27
CA GLN A 490 20.17 21.61 -52.66
C GLN A 490 20.43 22.93 -51.95
N VAL A 491 20.41 22.90 -50.63
CA VAL A 491 20.89 24.00 -49.80
C VAL A 491 22.40 23.84 -49.68
N ALA A 492 23.16 24.77 -50.25
CA ALA A 492 24.60 24.82 -50.10
C ALA A 492 24.97 25.11 -48.64
N TYR A 493 25.71 24.16 -48.02
CA TYR A 493 26.28 24.37 -46.69
C TYR A 493 27.51 25.26 -46.77
N PRO A 494 27.67 26.27 -45.87
CA PRO A 494 28.91 27.02 -45.76
C PRO A 494 30.04 26.13 -45.21
N PRO A 495 31.33 26.48 -45.48
CA PRO A 495 32.47 25.62 -45.16
C PRO A 495 32.66 25.43 -43.66
N ILE A 496 33.03 24.21 -43.30
CA ILE A 496 33.37 23.74 -41.94
C ILE A 496 34.57 24.52 -41.41
N GLY A 497 34.39 25.37 -40.38
CA GLY A 497 35.51 26.06 -39.78
C GLY A 497 35.23 27.08 -38.67
N GLN A 498 34.07 27.03 -38.03
CA GLN A 498 33.87 27.80 -36.79
C GLN A 498 33.15 26.95 -35.74
N PRO A 499 33.60 26.94 -34.47
CA PRO A 499 32.91 26.23 -33.40
C PRO A 499 31.52 26.84 -33.12
N PRO A 500 30.54 26.06 -32.67
CA PRO A 500 29.20 26.58 -32.41
C PRO A 500 29.24 27.62 -31.28
N TYR A 501 28.54 28.72 -31.53
CA TYR A 501 28.30 29.81 -30.57
C TYR A 501 27.73 29.25 -29.27
N ASN A 502 28.47 29.46 -28.19
CA ASN A 502 28.03 29.10 -26.84
C ASN A 502 27.47 30.35 -26.17
N PRO A 503 26.15 30.42 -25.86
CA PRO A 503 25.55 31.61 -25.27
C PRO A 503 25.98 31.91 -23.82
N PHE A 504 26.88 31.11 -23.23
CA PHE A 504 27.36 31.29 -21.87
C PHE A 504 28.77 31.93 -21.77
N ASP A 505 29.42 32.27 -22.89
CA ASP A 505 30.76 32.89 -22.89
C ASP A 505 30.76 34.40 -22.60
N GLU A 506 29.62 35.05 -22.39
CA GLU A 506 29.48 36.46 -22.02
C GLU A 506 29.19 36.74 -20.54
N PHE A 507 29.35 35.77 -19.64
CA PHE A 507 29.27 36.04 -18.20
C PHE A 507 30.67 36.18 -17.60
N ASP A 508 31.20 37.44 -17.66
CA ASP A 508 32.38 37.85 -16.92
C ASP A 508 32.10 37.85 -15.40
N MET A 509 32.65 36.85 -14.71
CA MET A 509 32.51 36.63 -13.26
C MET A 509 33.43 37.54 -12.42
N SER A 510 33.96 38.62 -12.98
CA SER A 510 34.87 39.53 -12.28
C SER A 510 34.20 40.73 -11.57
N GLN A 511 32.85 40.82 -11.59
CA GLN A 511 32.11 41.84 -10.83
C GLN A 511 31.01 41.26 -9.96
N ASN A 512 31.38 40.62 -8.85
CA ASN A 512 30.50 40.48 -7.71
C ASN A 512 31.23 40.70 -6.38
N GLU A 513 31.49 41.98 -6.11
CA GLU A 513 31.61 42.55 -4.76
C GLU A 513 30.22 42.57 -4.09
N PHE A 514 29.71 41.45 -3.65
CA PHE A 514 28.51 41.41 -2.77
C PHE A 514 28.42 40.10 -1.98
N ILE A 515 29.52 39.58 -1.44
CA ILE A 515 29.47 38.57 -0.34
C ILE A 515 30.62 38.90 0.63
N GLN A 516 30.50 40.01 1.34
CA GLN A 516 31.12 40.23 2.65
C GLN A 516 30.17 41.12 3.44
N THR A 517 29.20 40.53 4.10
CA THR A 517 28.47 40.98 5.30
C THR A 517 27.14 40.22 5.39
N LEU A 518 27.20 39.05 6.03
CA LEU A 518 26.16 38.56 7.00
C LEU A 518 26.70 37.26 7.59
#